data_583d058c2b784ff9855101540db7a975
#
_entry.id   583d058c2b784ff9855101540db7a975
#
_cell.length_a   1.000
_cell.length_b   1.000
_cell.length_c   1.000
_cell.angle_alpha   90.00
_cell.angle_beta   90.00
_cell.angle_gamma   90.00
#
_symmetry.space_group_name_H-M   'P 1'
#
loop_
_entity.id
_entity.type
_entity.pdbx_description
1 polymer ?
#
loop_
_entity_poly.entity_id
_entity_poly.type
_entity_poly.pdbx_seq_one_letter_code
_entity_poly.pdbx_strand_id
1 'polypeptide(L)'
;MHDLALYRKYRPKTFDEVLGQDHIVKILENSVETNKVSHAYLFIGSRGIGKTSVARIFATSIGVSVNDLYEIDAASNRGIEDIKLLRDGVRVLPFDSKYKVYIIDEVHMLSKDAWGALLKTLEEPPRHAIFILATTEFHKVPETIISRCQVFTFKKASDTILKKIILDVSKKEGFELDAGSAELLAILADGSFRDALGELQKVLNFSKNKKVKREDIEKITGAPKTTLVNDFISAIAEKNLEQGIA
;
A
#
# COMPACT_ATOMS: atom_id res chain seq x y z
N MET A 1 15.66 -21.74 2.96
CA MET A 1 15.43 -20.29 3.12
C MET A 1 13.96 -20.04 2.73
N HIS A 2 13.14 -19.49 3.63
CA HIS A 2 11.80 -19.07 3.22
C HIS A 2 11.97 -17.87 2.28
N ASP A 3 11.61 -18.06 1.01
CA ASP A 3 11.59 -16.97 0.04
C ASP A 3 10.63 -15.87 0.51
N LEU A 4 11.15 -14.67 0.64
CA LEU A 4 10.37 -13.52 1.05
C LEU A 4 9.30 -13.24 -0.03
N ALA A 5 8.05 -13.02 0.38
CA ALA A 5 6.98 -12.71 -0.57
C ALA A 5 7.37 -11.52 -1.48
N LEU A 6 7.08 -11.61 -2.79
CA LEU A 6 7.51 -10.64 -3.80
C LEU A 6 7.12 -9.20 -3.43
N TYR A 7 5.92 -8.98 -2.90
CA TYR A 7 5.47 -7.65 -2.45
C TYR A 7 6.29 -7.09 -1.27
N ARG A 8 7.04 -7.93 -0.54
CA ARG A 8 7.99 -7.51 0.50
C ARG A 8 9.39 -7.32 -0.08
N LYS A 9 9.83 -8.25 -0.93
CA LYS A 9 11.15 -8.22 -1.59
C LYS A 9 11.32 -6.98 -2.48
N TYR A 10 10.28 -6.62 -3.20
CA TYR A 10 10.24 -5.48 -4.14
C TYR A 10 9.51 -4.26 -3.58
N ARG A 11 9.47 -4.13 -2.26
CA ARG A 11 8.91 -2.94 -1.62
C ARG A 11 9.84 -1.74 -1.85
N PRO A 12 9.33 -0.59 -2.34
CA PRO A 12 10.16 0.60 -2.55
C PRO A 12 10.82 1.05 -1.25
N LYS A 13 12.08 1.50 -1.36
CA LYS A 13 12.94 1.96 -0.25
C LYS A 13 13.27 3.44 -0.31
N THR A 14 13.11 4.06 -1.48
CA THR A 14 13.35 5.49 -1.73
C THR A 14 12.16 6.11 -2.44
N PHE A 15 12.05 7.43 -2.41
CA PHE A 15 10.97 8.15 -3.10
C PHE A 15 11.00 7.92 -4.62
N ASP A 16 12.19 7.84 -5.24
CA ASP A 16 12.36 7.57 -6.68
C ASP A 16 11.76 6.23 -7.12
N GLU A 17 11.67 5.27 -6.20
CA GLU A 17 11.08 3.95 -6.46
C GLU A 17 9.55 3.94 -6.31
N VAL A 18 8.96 5.03 -5.80
CA VAL A 18 7.51 5.13 -5.60
C VAL A 18 6.84 5.51 -6.92
N LEU A 19 5.95 4.66 -7.41
CA LEU A 19 5.27 4.86 -8.68
C LEU A 19 3.80 5.28 -8.48
N GLY A 20 3.33 6.20 -9.33
CA GLY A 20 1.93 6.61 -9.38
C GLY A 20 1.47 7.51 -8.23
N GLN A 21 2.39 7.99 -7.38
CA GLN A 21 2.10 8.89 -6.25
C GLN A 21 2.92 10.19 -6.33
N ASP A 22 3.31 10.64 -7.52
CA ASP A 22 4.22 11.78 -7.72
C ASP A 22 3.78 13.05 -6.98
N HIS A 23 2.46 13.29 -6.91
CA HIS A 23 1.89 14.44 -6.22
C HIS A 23 2.12 14.40 -4.69
N ILE A 24 2.18 13.20 -4.08
CA ILE A 24 2.47 13.02 -2.66
C ILE A 24 3.98 13.08 -2.44
N VAL A 25 4.73 12.36 -3.25
CA VAL A 25 6.20 12.28 -3.17
C VAL A 25 6.82 13.68 -3.20
N LYS A 26 6.47 14.52 -4.16
CA LYS A 26 6.97 15.90 -4.28
C LYS A 26 6.73 16.76 -3.03
N ILE A 27 5.56 16.61 -2.39
CA ILE A 27 5.23 17.38 -1.19
C ILE A 27 6.07 16.88 0.00
N LEU A 28 6.21 15.57 0.15
CA LEU A 28 7.00 14.97 1.22
C LEU A 28 8.49 15.26 1.05
N GLU A 29 9.04 15.17 -0.16
CA GLU A 29 10.44 15.55 -0.47
C GLU A 29 10.71 17.01 -0.14
N ASN A 30 9.86 17.93 -0.58
CA ASN A 30 9.99 19.35 -0.25
C ASN A 30 9.92 19.59 1.27
N SER A 31 9.10 18.84 1.99
CA SER A 31 9.02 18.89 3.45
C SER A 31 10.34 18.45 4.12
N VAL A 32 11.00 17.43 3.56
CA VAL A 32 12.33 16.95 4.00
C VAL A 32 13.39 18.01 3.72
N GLU A 33 13.47 18.51 2.48
CA GLU A 33 14.47 19.49 2.03
C GLU A 33 14.40 20.81 2.80
N THR A 34 13.18 21.29 3.06
CA THR A 34 12.96 22.54 3.80
C THR A 34 12.96 22.36 5.32
N ASN A 35 13.11 21.12 5.80
CA ASN A 35 13.05 20.74 7.23
C ASN A 35 11.73 21.23 7.90
N LYS A 36 10.63 21.27 7.12
CA LYS A 36 9.29 21.65 7.59
C LYS A 36 8.40 20.40 7.70
N VAL A 37 8.69 19.59 8.70
CA VAL A 37 7.97 18.36 8.99
C VAL A 37 6.81 18.64 9.93
N SER A 38 5.59 18.20 9.56
CA SER A 38 4.42 18.28 10.44
C SER A 38 4.46 17.18 11.50
N HIS A 39 3.78 17.41 12.60
CA HIS A 39 3.65 16.40 13.67
C HIS A 39 2.68 15.26 13.34
N ALA A 40 1.73 15.46 12.39
CA ALA A 40 0.76 14.45 12.04
C ALA A 40 0.39 14.45 10.54
N TYR A 41 0.31 13.25 9.98
CA TYR A 41 -0.05 12.95 8.61
C TYR A 41 -1.18 11.93 8.59
N LEU A 42 -2.11 12.07 7.65
CA LEU A 42 -3.17 11.09 7.40
C LEU A 42 -3.11 10.63 5.94
N PHE A 43 -2.74 9.36 5.73
CA PHE A 43 -2.64 8.72 4.42
C PHE A 43 -3.90 7.92 4.13
N ILE A 44 -4.63 8.31 3.08
CA ILE A 44 -5.93 7.75 2.71
C ILE A 44 -5.81 7.03 1.39
N GLY A 45 -6.50 5.91 1.23
CA GLY A 45 -6.63 5.21 -0.04
C GLY A 45 -6.74 3.70 0.11
N SER A 46 -7.01 2.99 -0.97
CA SER A 46 -7.24 1.55 -1.00
C SER A 46 -6.08 0.74 -0.41
N ARG A 47 -6.33 -0.53 -0.13
CA ARG A 47 -5.30 -1.45 0.36
C ARG A 47 -4.24 -1.71 -0.72
N GLY A 48 -2.98 -1.87 -0.31
CA GLY A 48 -1.90 -2.32 -1.22
C GLY A 48 -1.37 -1.28 -2.20
N ILE A 49 -1.75 0.00 -2.09
CA ILE A 49 -1.33 1.09 -3.01
C ILE A 49 -0.09 1.86 -2.54
N GLY A 50 0.56 1.44 -1.44
CA GLY A 50 1.84 1.98 -1.00
C GLY A 50 1.84 2.91 0.20
N LYS A 51 0.70 3.17 0.90
CA LYS A 51 0.62 4.06 2.07
C LYS A 51 1.74 3.82 3.09
N THR A 52 1.80 2.61 3.63
CA THR A 52 2.80 2.23 4.65
C THR A 52 4.24 2.22 4.10
N SER A 53 4.42 1.97 2.80
CA SER A 53 5.74 2.05 2.16
C SER A 53 6.24 3.49 2.10
N VAL A 54 5.40 4.42 1.65
CA VAL A 54 5.73 5.85 1.61
C VAL A 54 5.95 6.40 3.03
N ALA A 55 5.15 5.96 4.01
CA ALA A 55 5.36 6.34 5.41
C ALA A 55 6.75 5.96 5.93
N ARG A 56 7.23 4.74 5.63
CA ARG A 56 8.58 4.29 5.99
C ARG A 56 9.67 5.08 5.27
N ILE A 57 9.51 5.29 3.95
CA ILE A 57 10.45 6.07 3.15
C ILE A 57 10.56 7.48 3.74
N PHE A 58 9.44 8.13 4.02
CA PHE A 58 9.43 9.47 4.61
C PHE A 58 10.12 9.49 5.98
N ALA A 59 9.82 8.53 6.88
CA ALA A 59 10.48 8.43 8.17
C ALA A 59 12.01 8.30 8.03
N THR A 60 12.47 7.42 7.12
CA THR A 60 13.90 7.26 6.83
C THR A 60 14.52 8.54 6.25
N SER A 61 13.81 9.23 5.34
CA SER A 61 14.29 10.46 4.67
C SER A 61 14.45 11.64 5.64
N ILE A 62 13.68 11.70 6.73
CA ILE A 62 13.87 12.68 7.81
C ILE A 62 14.90 12.25 8.86
N GLY A 63 15.65 11.16 8.60
CA GLY A 63 16.75 10.68 9.43
C GLY A 63 16.31 9.84 10.63
N VAL A 64 15.15 9.19 10.59
CA VAL A 64 14.68 8.32 11.67
C VAL A 64 15.31 6.93 11.55
N SER A 65 15.95 6.47 12.62
CA SER A 65 16.52 5.13 12.72
C SER A 65 15.45 4.07 12.93
N VAL A 66 15.80 2.80 12.71
CA VAL A 66 14.90 1.67 12.96
C VAL A 66 14.44 1.60 14.42
N ASN A 67 15.28 2.05 15.37
CA ASN A 67 14.99 2.02 16.80
C ASN A 67 13.93 3.08 17.21
N ASP A 68 13.77 4.13 16.40
CA ASP A 68 12.84 5.23 16.64
C ASP A 68 11.62 5.20 15.70
N LEU A 69 11.48 4.12 14.91
CA LEU A 69 10.34 3.89 14.01
C LEU A 69 9.44 2.80 14.58
N TYR A 70 8.23 3.19 14.97
CA TYR A 70 7.22 2.29 15.54
C TYR A 70 6.08 2.08 14.57
N GLU A 71 5.80 0.83 14.21
CA GLU A 71 4.70 0.46 13.35
C GLU A 71 3.66 -0.33 14.13
N ILE A 72 2.45 0.16 14.10
CA ILE A 72 1.31 -0.41 14.82
C ILE A 72 0.21 -0.68 13.80
N ASP A 73 -0.22 -1.93 13.71
CA ASP A 73 -1.43 -2.31 12.99
C ASP A 73 -2.63 -2.21 13.92
N ALA A 74 -3.49 -1.21 13.71
CA ALA A 74 -4.68 -1.02 14.52
C ALA A 74 -5.71 -2.13 14.33
N ALA A 75 -5.60 -2.97 13.29
CA ALA A 75 -6.44 -4.16 13.18
C ALA A 75 -6.11 -5.20 14.26
N SER A 76 -4.85 -5.28 14.67
CA SER A 76 -4.37 -6.18 15.73
C SER A 76 -4.29 -5.52 17.10
N ASN A 77 -4.11 -4.19 17.17
CA ASN A 77 -3.93 -3.38 18.39
C ASN A 77 -5.04 -2.34 18.52
N ARG A 78 -6.27 -2.80 18.79
CA ARG A 78 -7.49 -1.95 18.78
C ARG A 78 -7.79 -1.30 20.13
N GLY A 79 -7.14 -1.77 21.18
CA GLY A 79 -7.48 -1.48 22.54
C GLY A 79 -6.97 -0.12 23.03
N ILE A 80 -7.63 0.38 24.09
CA ILE A 80 -7.19 1.60 24.78
C ILE A 80 -5.83 1.38 25.43
N GLU A 81 -5.51 0.17 25.88
CA GLU A 81 -4.25 -0.15 26.55
C GLU A 81 -3.06 -0.04 25.59
N ASP A 82 -3.22 -0.53 24.35
CA ASP A 82 -2.18 -0.42 23.31
C ASP A 82 -1.86 1.05 23.01
N ILE A 83 -2.90 1.89 22.93
CA ILE A 83 -2.73 3.34 22.69
C ILE A 83 -2.23 4.08 23.92
N LYS A 84 -2.54 3.61 25.13
CA LYS A 84 -1.92 4.16 26.36
C LYS A 84 -0.42 3.87 26.41
N LEU A 85 0.00 2.65 26.10
CA LEU A 85 1.42 2.30 25.99
C LEU A 85 2.15 3.14 24.94
N LEU A 86 1.49 3.34 23.76
CA LEU A 86 1.98 4.24 22.73
C LEU A 86 2.14 5.67 23.31
N ARG A 87 1.12 6.21 23.94
CA ARG A 87 1.14 7.56 24.53
C ARG A 87 2.26 7.74 25.54
N ASP A 88 2.47 6.75 26.40
CA ASP A 88 3.53 6.81 27.41
C ASP A 88 4.91 6.70 26.72
N GLY A 89 5.04 5.88 25.69
CA GLY A 89 6.24 5.78 24.85
C GLY A 89 6.56 7.05 24.05
N VAL A 90 5.53 7.81 23.64
CA VAL A 90 5.70 9.08 22.91
C VAL A 90 6.39 10.14 23.75
N ARG A 91 6.21 10.13 25.09
CA ARG A 91 6.85 11.09 26.01
C ARG A 91 8.33 10.84 26.20
N VAL A 92 8.80 9.65 25.90
CA VAL A 92 10.21 9.28 25.98
C VAL A 92 10.95 9.82 24.76
N LEU A 93 12.09 10.45 24.96
CA LEU A 93 12.92 10.96 23.87
C LEU A 93 13.33 9.84 22.89
N PRO A 94 13.61 10.17 21.62
CA PRO A 94 14.17 9.24 20.66
C PRO A 94 15.48 8.63 21.17
N PHE A 95 15.78 7.42 20.70
CA PHE A 95 16.99 6.69 21.09
C PHE A 95 18.22 7.18 20.30
N ASP A 96 18.10 7.21 18.95
CA ASP A 96 19.21 7.53 18.05
C ASP A 96 18.94 8.74 17.16
N SER A 97 17.69 9.17 17.02
CA SER A 97 17.25 10.11 15.99
C SER A 97 16.78 11.43 16.57
N LYS A 98 16.62 12.44 15.71
CA LYS A 98 15.96 13.70 16.07
C LYS A 98 14.47 13.52 16.34
N TYR A 99 13.84 12.62 15.60
CA TYR A 99 12.41 12.36 15.64
C TYR A 99 12.12 10.90 15.98
N LYS A 100 10.95 10.68 16.55
CA LYS A 100 10.35 9.38 16.83
C LYS A 100 9.07 9.28 16.02
N VAL A 101 9.00 8.32 15.10
CA VAL A 101 7.88 8.19 14.16
C VAL A 101 6.99 7.02 14.54
N TYR A 102 5.69 7.28 14.58
CA TYR A 102 4.64 6.30 14.82
C TYR A 102 3.80 6.14 13.57
N ILE A 103 3.91 5.01 12.88
CA ILE A 103 3.05 4.63 11.76
C ILE A 103 1.93 3.77 12.32
N ILE A 104 0.68 4.25 12.23
CA ILE A 104 -0.51 3.52 12.67
C ILE A 104 -1.30 3.14 11.42
N ASP A 105 -1.20 1.88 11.02
CA ASP A 105 -1.92 1.35 9.85
C ASP A 105 -3.34 0.92 10.23
N GLU A 106 -4.27 1.04 9.26
CA GLU A 106 -5.71 0.77 9.41
C GLU A 106 -6.32 1.47 10.64
N VAL A 107 -5.93 2.73 10.84
CA VAL A 107 -6.27 3.52 12.04
C VAL A 107 -7.77 3.60 12.33
N HIS A 108 -8.63 3.44 11.31
CA HIS A 108 -10.09 3.38 11.46
C HIS A 108 -10.58 2.19 12.31
N MET A 109 -9.71 1.22 12.58
CA MET A 109 -10.02 0.06 13.43
C MET A 109 -9.87 0.35 14.92
N LEU A 110 -9.34 1.51 15.31
CA LEU A 110 -9.21 1.90 16.71
C LEU A 110 -10.59 2.03 17.40
N SER A 111 -10.66 1.60 18.65
CA SER A 111 -11.83 1.80 19.48
C SER A 111 -12.08 3.29 19.76
N LYS A 112 -13.30 3.65 20.16
CA LYS A 112 -13.66 5.03 20.52
C LYS A 112 -12.78 5.59 21.62
N ASP A 113 -12.44 4.77 22.61
CA ASP A 113 -11.58 5.18 23.71
C ASP A 113 -10.13 5.34 23.31
N ALA A 114 -9.65 4.48 22.37
CA ALA A 114 -8.33 4.60 21.78
C ALA A 114 -8.19 5.89 20.96
N TRP A 115 -9.20 6.27 20.18
CA TRP A 115 -9.27 7.56 19.50
C TRP A 115 -9.17 8.74 20.48
N GLY A 116 -9.89 8.70 21.59
CA GLY A 116 -9.82 9.74 22.62
C GLY A 116 -8.44 9.87 23.26
N ALA A 117 -7.74 8.74 23.44
CA ALA A 117 -6.36 8.75 23.95
C ALA A 117 -5.34 9.30 22.93
N LEU A 118 -5.50 8.94 21.65
CA LEU A 118 -4.66 9.42 20.55
C LEU A 118 -4.87 10.93 20.32
N LEU A 119 -6.13 11.40 20.38
CA LEU A 119 -6.46 12.81 20.17
C LEU A 119 -5.71 13.72 21.17
N LYS A 120 -5.66 13.36 22.45
CA LYS A 120 -4.91 14.12 23.44
C LYS A 120 -3.41 14.27 23.10
N THR A 121 -2.83 13.24 22.49
CA THR A 121 -1.44 13.25 22.07
C THR A 121 -1.22 14.10 20.81
N LEU A 122 -2.21 14.10 19.90
CA LEU A 122 -2.16 14.92 18.67
C LEU A 122 -2.46 16.40 18.94
N GLU A 123 -3.15 16.74 20.04
CA GLU A 123 -3.38 18.13 20.47
C GLU A 123 -2.12 18.78 21.05
N GLU A 124 -1.37 18.02 21.86
CA GLU A 124 -0.14 18.49 22.49
C GLU A 124 1.02 17.51 22.22
N PRO A 125 1.43 17.38 20.95
CA PRO A 125 2.48 16.43 20.58
C PRO A 125 3.84 16.90 21.12
N PRO A 126 4.68 16.00 21.69
CA PRO A 126 6.07 16.31 21.93
C PRO A 126 6.78 16.70 20.63
N ARG A 127 7.69 17.65 20.68
CA ARG A 127 8.38 18.19 19.48
C ARG A 127 9.12 17.14 18.64
N HIS A 128 9.48 16.03 19.26
CA HIS A 128 10.19 14.92 18.62
C HIS A 128 9.24 13.84 18.04
N ALA A 129 7.95 13.91 18.33
CA ALA A 129 7.00 12.88 17.91
C ALA A 129 6.30 13.25 16.59
N ILE A 130 6.29 12.30 15.66
CA ILE A 130 5.60 12.41 14.37
C ILE A 130 4.69 11.22 14.21
N PHE A 131 3.44 11.48 13.85
CA PHE A 131 2.41 10.47 13.61
C PHE A 131 2.09 10.36 12.12
N ILE A 132 2.08 9.15 11.59
CA ILE A 132 1.61 8.85 10.23
C ILE A 132 0.49 7.84 10.34
N LEU A 133 -0.72 8.33 10.23
CA LEU A 133 -1.95 7.53 10.29
C LEU A 133 -2.29 7.05 8.88
N ALA A 134 -2.58 5.78 8.69
CA ALA A 134 -3.00 5.24 7.39
C ALA A 134 -4.37 4.58 7.51
N THR A 135 -5.24 4.80 6.51
CA THR A 135 -6.58 4.23 6.49
C THR A 135 -7.06 3.89 5.08
N THR A 136 -7.87 2.86 4.98
CA THR A 136 -8.67 2.55 3.79
C THR A 136 -10.07 3.14 3.85
N GLU A 137 -10.52 3.58 5.04
CA GLU A 137 -11.88 4.05 5.31
C GLU A 137 -11.88 5.45 5.94
N PHE A 138 -11.71 6.48 5.09
CA PHE A 138 -11.62 7.87 5.52
C PHE A 138 -12.83 8.33 6.32
N HIS A 139 -14.03 7.93 5.91
CA HIS A 139 -15.30 8.32 6.56
C HIS A 139 -15.45 7.84 8.00
N LYS A 140 -14.64 6.86 8.44
CA LYS A 140 -14.59 6.38 9.81
C LYS A 140 -13.60 7.14 10.71
N VAL A 141 -12.77 8.02 10.13
CA VAL A 141 -11.81 8.82 10.89
C VAL A 141 -12.53 10.04 11.48
N PRO A 142 -12.44 10.31 12.79
CA PRO A 142 -13.07 11.47 13.41
C PRO A 142 -12.57 12.80 12.83
N GLU A 143 -13.44 13.76 12.61
CA GLU A 143 -13.10 15.10 12.10
C GLU A 143 -12.08 15.81 13.00
N THR A 144 -12.15 15.58 14.31
CA THR A 144 -11.21 16.12 15.29
C THR A 144 -9.77 15.64 15.07
N ILE A 145 -9.56 14.45 14.48
CA ILE A 145 -8.26 13.94 14.07
C ILE A 145 -7.86 14.52 12.72
N ILE A 146 -8.78 14.53 11.75
CA ILE A 146 -8.56 15.04 10.39
C ILE A 146 -8.05 16.48 10.44
N SER A 147 -8.66 17.33 11.27
CA SER A 147 -8.31 18.76 11.40
C SER A 147 -6.89 19.01 11.94
N ARG A 148 -6.25 17.99 12.51
CA ARG A 148 -4.88 18.06 13.08
C ARG A 148 -3.82 17.40 12.21
N CYS A 149 -4.23 16.77 11.11
CA CYS A 149 -3.35 16.03 10.21
C CYS A 149 -3.20 16.73 8.86
N GLN A 150 -2.01 16.63 8.27
CA GLN A 150 -1.87 16.84 6.84
C GLN A 150 -2.42 15.63 6.09
N VAL A 151 -3.44 15.83 5.28
CA VAL A 151 -4.16 14.75 4.59
C VAL A 151 -3.58 14.51 3.20
N PHE A 152 -3.26 13.25 2.89
CA PHE A 152 -2.73 12.80 1.61
C PHE A 152 -3.60 11.67 1.05
N THR A 153 -4.16 11.90 -0.15
CA THR A 153 -5.00 10.91 -0.82
C THR A 153 -4.18 10.14 -1.87
N PHE A 154 -3.92 8.89 -1.59
CA PHE A 154 -3.26 7.96 -2.48
C PHE A 154 -4.22 7.48 -3.58
N LYS A 155 -3.71 7.40 -4.80
CA LYS A 155 -4.47 6.91 -5.96
C LYS A 155 -4.16 5.44 -6.23
N LYS A 156 -5.12 4.73 -6.80
CA LYS A 156 -4.88 3.41 -7.39
C LYS A 156 -3.84 3.54 -8.50
N ALA A 157 -2.94 2.57 -8.61
CA ALA A 157 -2.01 2.52 -9.73
C ALA A 157 -2.78 2.21 -11.02
N SER A 158 -2.35 2.83 -12.14
CA SER A 158 -2.89 2.47 -13.45
C SER A 158 -2.40 1.08 -13.87
N ASP A 159 -3.18 0.41 -14.72
CA ASP A 159 -2.81 -0.89 -15.28
C ASP A 159 -1.46 -0.83 -16.00
N THR A 160 -1.14 0.30 -16.64
CA THR A 160 0.16 0.54 -17.28
C THR A 160 1.32 0.49 -16.28
N ILE A 161 1.15 1.10 -15.09
CA ILE A 161 2.16 1.08 -14.02
C ILE A 161 2.30 -0.33 -13.47
N LEU A 162 1.19 -1.01 -13.18
CA LEU A 162 1.21 -2.37 -12.65
C LEU A 162 1.81 -3.36 -13.66
N LYS A 163 1.46 -3.26 -14.95
CA LYS A 163 2.04 -4.06 -16.03
C LYS A 163 3.57 -3.92 -16.09
N LYS A 164 4.06 -2.67 -16.00
CA LYS A 164 5.51 -2.40 -15.97
C LYS A 164 6.20 -3.09 -14.80
N ILE A 165 5.66 -2.96 -13.59
CA ILE A 165 6.21 -3.59 -12.38
C ILE A 165 6.19 -5.11 -12.49
N ILE A 166 5.08 -5.71 -12.96
CA ILE A 166 4.94 -7.15 -13.14
C ILE A 166 6.02 -7.68 -14.10
N LEU A 167 6.23 -7.01 -15.24
CA LEU A 167 7.27 -7.39 -16.20
C LEU A 167 8.68 -7.25 -15.63
N ASP A 168 8.97 -6.14 -14.94
CA ASP A 168 10.27 -5.91 -14.32
C ASP A 168 10.59 -6.94 -13.24
N VAL A 169 9.63 -7.25 -12.38
CA VAL A 169 9.80 -8.22 -11.30
C VAL A 169 9.92 -9.64 -11.86
N SER A 170 9.07 -10.03 -12.82
CA SER A 170 9.14 -11.33 -13.48
C SER A 170 10.52 -11.57 -14.10
N LYS A 171 11.08 -10.57 -14.80
CA LYS A 171 12.42 -10.62 -15.36
C LYS A 171 13.51 -10.76 -14.29
N LYS A 172 13.41 -10.04 -13.17
CA LYS A 172 14.33 -10.14 -12.03
C LYS A 172 14.29 -11.50 -11.35
N GLU A 173 13.13 -12.17 -11.34
CA GLU A 173 12.95 -13.55 -10.85
C GLU A 173 13.37 -14.60 -11.92
N GLY A 174 13.79 -14.19 -13.11
CA GLY A 174 14.27 -15.10 -14.17
C GLY A 174 13.15 -15.76 -14.97
N PHE A 175 11.95 -15.17 -15.00
CA PHE A 175 10.82 -15.64 -15.79
C PHE A 175 10.53 -14.71 -16.97
N GLU A 176 10.13 -15.30 -18.09
CA GLU A 176 9.62 -14.59 -19.26
C GLU A 176 8.09 -14.56 -19.21
N LEU A 177 7.53 -13.36 -19.14
CA LEU A 177 6.12 -13.08 -19.18
C LEU A 177 5.80 -12.22 -20.41
N ASP A 178 4.82 -12.62 -21.21
CA ASP A 178 4.39 -11.80 -22.31
C ASP A 178 3.53 -10.60 -21.87
N ALA A 179 3.40 -9.60 -22.73
CA ALA A 179 2.72 -8.34 -22.42
C ALA A 179 1.22 -8.54 -22.10
N GLY A 180 0.57 -9.52 -22.74
CA GLY A 180 -0.85 -9.82 -22.50
C GLY A 180 -1.08 -10.52 -21.18
N SER A 181 -0.16 -11.39 -20.77
CA SER A 181 -0.14 -12.03 -19.46
C SER A 181 0.07 -11.00 -18.33
N ALA A 182 1.00 -10.08 -18.51
CA ALA A 182 1.22 -9.01 -17.54
C ALA A 182 0.02 -8.05 -17.41
N GLU A 183 -0.66 -7.79 -18.52
CA GLU A 183 -1.86 -6.97 -18.55
C GLU A 183 -3.03 -7.63 -17.80
N LEU A 184 -3.25 -8.93 -18.01
CA LEU A 184 -4.27 -9.66 -17.26
C LEU A 184 -4.03 -9.60 -15.75
N LEU A 185 -2.78 -9.82 -15.30
CA LEU A 185 -2.42 -9.70 -13.88
C LEU A 185 -2.61 -8.26 -13.36
N ALA A 186 -2.32 -7.24 -14.16
CA ALA A 186 -2.54 -5.84 -13.79
C ALA A 186 -4.03 -5.52 -13.59
N ILE A 187 -4.88 -6.00 -14.48
CA ILE A 187 -6.35 -5.84 -14.37
C ILE A 187 -6.88 -6.53 -13.11
N LEU A 188 -6.45 -7.76 -12.84
CA LEU A 188 -6.87 -8.53 -11.66
C LEU A 188 -6.44 -7.88 -10.34
N ALA A 189 -5.36 -7.11 -10.35
CA ALA A 189 -4.83 -6.43 -9.17
C ALA A 189 -5.59 -5.14 -8.79
N ASP A 190 -6.48 -4.66 -9.64
CA ASP A 190 -7.36 -3.49 -9.40
C ASP A 190 -6.62 -2.29 -8.77
N GLY A 191 -5.45 -1.95 -9.29
CA GLY A 191 -4.65 -0.82 -8.83
C GLY A 191 -3.80 -1.07 -7.58
N SER A 192 -3.76 -2.30 -7.05
CA SER A 192 -3.00 -2.70 -5.87
C SER A 192 -1.64 -3.30 -6.23
N PHE A 193 -0.52 -2.70 -5.82
CA PHE A 193 0.82 -3.27 -5.99
C PHE A 193 1.00 -4.59 -5.23
N ARG A 194 0.38 -4.70 -4.04
CA ARG A 194 0.46 -5.91 -3.21
C ARG A 194 -0.21 -7.08 -3.91
N ASP A 195 -1.39 -6.86 -4.46
CA ASP A 195 -2.16 -7.91 -5.12
C ASP A 195 -1.53 -8.26 -6.47
N ALA A 196 -1.01 -7.29 -7.24
CA ALA A 196 -0.27 -7.53 -8.47
C ALA A 196 0.93 -8.45 -8.26
N LEU A 197 1.76 -8.17 -7.24
CA LEU A 197 2.92 -8.99 -6.93
C LEU A 197 2.53 -10.31 -6.24
N GLY A 198 1.41 -10.33 -5.53
CA GLY A 198 0.84 -11.55 -4.95
C GLY A 198 0.35 -12.53 -6.03
N GLU A 199 -0.41 -12.04 -7.01
CA GLU A 199 -0.86 -12.86 -8.14
C GLU A 199 0.33 -13.30 -9.00
N LEU A 200 1.28 -12.40 -9.29
CA LEU A 200 2.52 -12.78 -9.96
C LEU A 200 3.23 -13.92 -9.24
N GLN A 201 3.40 -13.83 -7.93
CA GLN A 201 4.09 -14.88 -7.14
C GLN A 201 3.37 -16.23 -7.24
N LYS A 202 2.04 -16.27 -7.19
CA LYS A 202 1.27 -17.51 -7.38
C LYS A 202 1.59 -18.13 -8.73
N VAL A 203 1.58 -17.31 -9.78
CA VAL A 203 1.85 -17.74 -11.16
C VAL A 203 3.28 -18.27 -11.30
N LEU A 204 4.28 -17.57 -10.78
CA LEU A 204 5.68 -18.00 -10.83
C LEU A 204 5.90 -19.33 -10.08
N ASN A 205 5.29 -19.48 -8.91
CA ASN A 205 5.39 -20.71 -8.11
C ASN A 205 4.75 -21.93 -8.79
N PHE A 206 3.69 -21.72 -9.58
CA PHE A 206 2.99 -22.77 -10.28
C PHE A 206 3.68 -23.16 -11.59
N SER A 207 4.37 -22.22 -12.22
CA SER A 207 5.00 -22.41 -13.53
C SER A 207 6.23 -23.29 -13.44
N LYS A 208 6.17 -24.47 -14.05
CA LYS A 208 7.32 -25.40 -14.15
C LYS A 208 8.39 -24.91 -15.14
N ASN A 209 7.99 -24.11 -16.10
CA ASN A 209 8.85 -23.53 -17.14
C ASN A 209 9.05 -22.05 -16.86
N LYS A 210 10.23 -21.51 -17.25
CA LYS A 210 10.52 -20.07 -17.11
C LYS A 210 9.70 -19.16 -18.03
N LYS A 211 8.89 -19.75 -18.92
CA LYS A 211 7.94 -19.02 -19.79
C LYS A 211 6.52 -19.23 -19.24
N VAL A 212 5.89 -18.13 -18.89
CA VAL A 212 4.50 -18.11 -18.39
C VAL A 212 3.59 -17.68 -19.53
N LYS A 213 2.59 -18.51 -19.82
CA LYS A 213 1.56 -18.22 -20.84
C LYS A 213 0.30 -17.69 -20.17
N ARG A 214 -0.48 -16.92 -20.93
CA ARG A 214 -1.77 -16.39 -20.49
C ARG A 214 -2.73 -17.47 -19.98
N GLU A 215 -2.76 -18.62 -20.66
CA GLU A 215 -3.58 -19.78 -20.28
C GLU A 215 -3.25 -20.32 -18.89
N ASP A 216 -1.97 -20.24 -18.47
CA ASP A 216 -1.54 -20.64 -17.14
C ASP A 216 -2.10 -19.67 -16.09
N ILE A 217 -2.10 -18.38 -16.39
CA ILE A 217 -2.65 -17.33 -15.52
C ILE A 217 -4.16 -17.52 -15.37
N GLU A 218 -4.90 -17.70 -16.47
CA GLU A 218 -6.34 -17.93 -16.44
C GLU A 218 -6.72 -19.13 -15.55
N LYS A 219 -5.95 -20.22 -15.64
CA LYS A 219 -6.16 -21.40 -14.78
C LYS A 219 -5.87 -21.16 -13.30
N ILE A 220 -4.81 -20.41 -12.99
CA ILE A 220 -4.35 -20.19 -11.61
C ILE A 220 -5.22 -19.15 -10.90
N THR A 221 -5.60 -18.10 -11.62
CA THR A 221 -6.33 -16.96 -11.04
C THR A 221 -7.85 -17.17 -11.08
N GLY A 222 -8.33 -18.13 -11.87
CA GLY A 222 -9.75 -18.31 -12.14
C GLY A 222 -10.34 -17.22 -13.05
N ALA A 223 -9.49 -16.43 -13.71
CA ALA A 223 -9.95 -15.43 -14.66
C ALA A 223 -10.68 -16.09 -15.82
N PRO A 224 -11.78 -15.50 -16.32
CA PRO A 224 -12.50 -16.04 -17.46
C PRO A 224 -11.59 -16.09 -18.69
N LYS A 225 -11.71 -17.15 -19.48
CA LYS A 225 -10.96 -17.26 -20.73
C LYS A 225 -11.30 -16.08 -21.65
N THR A 226 -10.28 -15.46 -22.21
CA THR A 226 -10.47 -14.32 -23.12
C THR A 226 -11.38 -14.64 -24.30
N THR A 227 -11.32 -15.89 -24.81
CA THR A 227 -12.22 -16.35 -25.86
C THR A 227 -13.68 -16.24 -25.43
N LEU A 228 -14.03 -16.76 -24.23
CA LEU A 228 -15.39 -16.69 -23.71
C LEU A 228 -15.88 -15.24 -23.54
N VAL A 229 -15.01 -14.34 -23.05
CA VAL A 229 -15.36 -12.92 -22.92
C VAL A 229 -15.61 -12.28 -24.29
N ASN A 230 -14.75 -12.55 -25.26
CA ASN A 230 -14.90 -12.02 -26.62
C ASN A 230 -16.15 -12.59 -27.32
N ASP A 231 -16.40 -13.88 -27.16
CA ASP A 231 -17.59 -14.52 -27.73
C ASP A 231 -18.87 -13.94 -27.13
N PHE A 232 -18.88 -13.70 -25.82
CA PHE A 232 -19.99 -13.05 -25.13
C PHE A 232 -20.19 -11.58 -25.59
N ILE A 233 -19.13 -10.80 -25.73
CA ILE A 233 -19.21 -9.42 -26.24
C ILE A 233 -19.71 -9.40 -27.68
N SER A 234 -19.21 -10.32 -28.52
CA SER A 234 -19.68 -10.45 -29.92
C SER A 234 -21.16 -10.83 -30.01
N ALA A 235 -21.60 -11.78 -29.18
CA ALA A 235 -23.00 -12.17 -29.11
C ALA A 235 -23.93 -11.01 -28.70
N ILE A 236 -23.48 -10.15 -27.75
CA ILE A 236 -24.20 -8.93 -27.37
C ILE A 236 -24.26 -7.95 -28.55
N ALA A 237 -23.13 -7.71 -29.22
CA ALA A 237 -23.07 -6.80 -30.37
C ALA A 237 -23.94 -7.22 -31.52
N GLU A 238 -24.02 -8.53 -31.76
CA GLU A 238 -24.85 -9.17 -32.80
C GLU A 238 -26.30 -9.41 -32.36
N LYS A 239 -26.65 -9.08 -31.10
CA LYS A 239 -27.96 -9.33 -30.46
C LYS A 239 -28.37 -10.82 -30.50
N ASN A 240 -27.39 -11.71 -30.47
CA ASN A 240 -27.59 -13.15 -30.49
C ASN A 240 -27.59 -13.71 -29.05
N LEU A 241 -28.79 -13.81 -28.44
CA LEU A 241 -28.99 -14.28 -27.08
C LEU A 241 -28.59 -15.75 -26.88
N GLU A 242 -28.80 -16.61 -27.87
CA GLU A 242 -28.48 -18.04 -27.75
C GLU A 242 -26.96 -18.26 -27.63
N GLN A 243 -26.18 -17.53 -28.41
CA GLN A 243 -24.73 -17.60 -28.36
C GLN A 243 -24.13 -16.93 -27.09
N GLY A 244 -24.84 -15.98 -26.48
CA GLY A 244 -24.41 -15.31 -25.25
C GLY A 244 -24.69 -16.11 -23.98
N ILE A 245 -25.51 -17.16 -24.02
CA ILE A 245 -25.90 -17.98 -22.86
C ILE A 245 -25.23 -19.38 -22.92
N ALA A 246 -24.74 -19.80 -24.06
CA ALA A 246 -24.02 -21.06 -24.25
C ALA A 246 -22.57 -20.99 -23.73
#